data_42e3457785ccbfe94c906660c972c6ec
#
_entry.id   42e3457785ccbfe94c906660c972c6ec
#
_cell.length_a   1.000
_cell.length_b   1.000
_cell.length_c   1.000
_cell.angle_alpha   90.00
_cell.angle_beta   90.00
_cell.angle_gamma   90.00
#
_symmetry.space_group_name_H-M   'P 1'
#
loop_
_entity.id
_entity.type
_entity.pdbx_description
1 polymer ?
#
loop_
_entity_poly.entity_id
_entity_poly.type
_entity_poly.pdbx_seq_one_letter_code
_entity_poly.pdbx_strand_id
1 'polypeptide(L)'
;KNPEAAQERYDRLFNDAEYYLEKMLEEIKKLGLFDNSLILVLSDHGISIGEKFGERAYGAFCYDYTIRTFAYMISNDLPKIEIGQQVRHVDFLPTILDYLEIPLDDSYKKIDGQSLRPLIEGKTLEERIAYTETGNPLNQNEPPKEPNTKSVRTSKWKLIINEYNNSKEL
;
A
#
# COMPACT_ATOMS: atom_id res chain seq x y z
N LYS A 1 11.66 -7.84 -23.29
CA LYS A 1 12.17 -6.66 -22.56
C LYS A 1 13.39 -7.12 -21.75
N ASN A 2 14.46 -6.31 -21.72
CA ASN A 2 15.65 -6.64 -20.92
C ASN A 2 15.35 -6.33 -19.42
N PRO A 3 15.36 -7.33 -18.51
CA PRO A 3 15.06 -7.14 -17.09
C PRO A 3 16.05 -6.18 -16.40
N GLU A 4 17.35 -6.24 -16.77
CA GLU A 4 18.37 -5.36 -16.21
C GLU A 4 18.08 -3.88 -16.51
N ALA A 5 17.72 -3.55 -17.75
CA ALA A 5 17.36 -2.19 -18.14
C ALA A 5 16.05 -1.71 -17.46
N ALA A 6 15.15 -2.64 -17.12
CA ALA A 6 13.95 -2.30 -16.36
C ALA A 6 14.29 -2.00 -14.90
N GLN A 7 15.18 -2.80 -14.28
CA GLN A 7 15.67 -2.57 -12.92
C GLN A 7 16.42 -1.24 -12.82
N GLU A 8 17.40 -0.98 -13.69
CA GLU A 8 18.14 0.29 -13.69
C GLU A 8 17.24 1.53 -13.79
N ARG A 9 16.17 1.42 -14.61
CA ARG A 9 15.20 2.51 -14.73
C ARG A 9 14.38 2.69 -13.47
N TYR A 10 13.99 1.60 -12.83
CA TYR A 10 13.26 1.61 -11.57
C TYR A 10 14.11 2.26 -10.48
N ASP A 11 15.38 1.81 -10.33
CA ASP A 11 16.29 2.32 -9.31
C ASP A 11 16.55 3.83 -9.47
N ARG A 12 16.70 4.30 -10.72
CA ARG A 12 16.84 5.73 -10.99
C ARG A 12 15.61 6.53 -10.58
N LEU A 13 14.41 6.05 -10.93
CA LEU A 13 13.16 6.72 -10.55
C LEU A 13 12.95 6.73 -9.03
N PHE A 14 13.37 5.67 -8.36
CA PHE A 14 13.31 5.58 -6.91
C PHE A 14 14.27 6.59 -6.25
N ASN A 15 15.49 6.71 -6.73
CA ASN A 15 16.46 7.69 -6.25
C ASN A 15 15.98 9.12 -6.46
N ASP A 16 15.36 9.41 -7.61
CA ASP A 16 14.76 10.73 -7.87
C ASP A 16 13.61 11.02 -6.88
N ALA A 17 12.76 10.04 -6.60
CA ALA A 17 11.67 10.18 -5.64
C ALA A 17 12.18 10.40 -4.22
N GLU A 18 13.23 9.68 -3.79
CA GLU A 18 13.89 9.87 -2.50
C GLU A 18 14.44 11.29 -2.35
N TYR A 19 15.13 11.80 -3.37
CA TYR A 19 15.63 13.18 -3.39
C TYR A 19 14.52 14.22 -3.19
N TYR A 20 13.40 14.09 -3.92
CA TYR A 20 12.29 15.03 -3.76
C TYR A 20 11.59 14.91 -2.42
N LEU A 21 11.44 13.70 -1.88
CA LEU A 21 10.88 13.49 -0.55
C LEU A 21 11.75 14.16 0.53
N GLU A 22 13.08 14.02 0.44
CA GLU A 22 14.02 14.68 1.35
C GLU A 22 13.81 16.21 1.31
N LYS A 23 13.74 16.81 0.10
CA LYS A 23 13.51 18.24 -0.07
C LYS A 23 12.16 18.68 0.52
N MET A 24 11.11 17.91 0.33
CA MET A 24 9.80 18.21 0.94
C MET A 24 9.87 18.21 2.48
N LEU A 25 10.52 17.21 3.07
CA LEU A 25 10.67 17.12 4.52
C LEU A 25 11.56 18.24 5.07
N GLU A 26 12.62 18.64 4.36
CA GLU A 26 13.45 19.81 4.71
C GLU A 26 12.62 21.09 4.73
N GLU A 27 11.76 21.33 3.72
CA GLU A 27 10.91 22.52 3.68
C GLU A 27 9.85 22.53 4.79
N ILE A 28 9.22 21.38 5.09
CA ILE A 28 8.29 21.26 6.24
C ILE A 28 8.99 21.64 7.54
N LYS A 29 10.26 21.21 7.73
CA LYS A 29 11.07 21.56 8.90
C LYS A 29 11.40 23.06 8.92
N LYS A 30 11.85 23.65 7.82
CA LYS A 30 12.18 25.09 7.70
C LYS A 30 10.98 25.98 7.98
N LEU A 31 9.78 25.52 7.61
CA LEU A 31 8.53 26.25 7.89
C LEU A 31 8.05 26.08 9.34
N GLY A 32 8.76 25.31 10.17
CA GLY A 32 8.38 25.04 11.56
C GLY A 32 7.11 24.20 11.72
N LEU A 33 6.70 23.48 10.65
CA LEU A 33 5.48 22.67 10.67
C LEU A 33 5.73 21.25 11.16
N PHE A 34 6.98 20.77 11.13
CA PHE A 34 7.33 19.38 11.42
C PHE A 34 6.92 18.94 12.83
N ASP A 35 7.14 19.80 13.82
CA ASP A 35 6.94 19.47 15.23
C ASP A 35 5.47 19.33 15.63
N ASN A 36 4.56 19.87 14.82
CA ASN A 36 3.11 19.79 15.04
C ASN A 36 2.41 19.12 13.84
N SER A 37 3.03 18.10 13.29
CA SER A 37 2.50 17.38 12.13
C SER A 37 2.52 15.86 12.33
N LEU A 38 1.51 15.21 11.81
CA LEU A 38 1.52 13.79 11.49
C LEU A 38 1.72 13.64 9.99
N ILE A 39 2.86 13.10 9.58
CA ILE A 39 3.22 12.93 8.18
C ILE A 39 3.09 11.44 7.84
N LEU A 40 2.31 11.12 6.82
CA LEU A 40 2.19 9.78 6.28
C LEU A 40 2.80 9.72 4.88
N VAL A 41 3.84 8.91 4.72
CA VAL A 41 4.49 8.61 3.44
C VAL A 41 4.19 7.17 3.08
N LEU A 42 3.51 6.95 1.96
CA LEU A 42 3.14 5.61 1.50
C LEU A 42 3.20 5.53 -0.02
N SER A 43 3.33 4.31 -0.54
CA SER A 43 3.04 4.04 -1.95
C SER A 43 1.58 3.58 -2.11
N ASP A 44 0.97 3.96 -3.22
CA ASP A 44 -0.38 3.51 -3.62
C ASP A 44 -0.36 2.04 -4.07
N HIS A 45 0.68 1.64 -4.81
CA HIS A 45 0.94 0.27 -5.26
C HIS A 45 2.44 0.08 -5.52
N GLY A 46 2.84 -1.14 -5.86
CA GLY A 46 4.16 -1.45 -6.38
C GLY A 46 4.21 -1.42 -7.91
N ILE A 47 5.33 -1.83 -8.49
CA ILE A 47 5.54 -1.85 -9.94
C ILE A 47 6.17 -3.18 -10.35
N SER A 48 5.60 -3.81 -11.40
CA SER A 48 6.24 -4.94 -12.07
C SER A 48 7.33 -4.45 -13.03
N ILE A 49 8.51 -5.02 -12.90
CA ILE A 49 9.65 -4.78 -13.80
C ILE A 49 9.93 -5.96 -14.73
N GLY A 50 9.04 -6.95 -14.73
CA GLY A 50 9.08 -8.09 -15.64
C GLY A 50 9.13 -9.46 -14.97
N GLU A 51 8.76 -9.55 -13.69
CA GLU A 51 8.79 -10.77 -12.88
C GLU A 51 7.90 -11.86 -13.46
N LYS A 52 6.76 -11.48 -14.01
CA LYS A 52 5.85 -12.42 -14.67
C LYS A 52 5.56 -12.00 -16.11
N PHE A 53 5.62 -12.97 -17.02
CA PHE A 53 5.24 -12.74 -18.42
C PHE A 53 3.79 -12.31 -18.53
N GLY A 54 3.53 -11.25 -19.29
CA GLY A 54 2.21 -10.69 -19.48
C GLY A 54 1.75 -9.72 -18.40
N GLU A 55 2.50 -9.58 -17.27
CA GLU A 55 2.20 -8.59 -16.25
C GLU A 55 2.41 -7.17 -16.78
N ARG A 56 1.57 -6.26 -16.34
CA ARG A 56 1.69 -4.84 -16.62
C ARG A 56 2.45 -4.14 -15.50
N ALA A 57 3.04 -2.99 -15.79
CA ALA A 57 3.82 -2.22 -14.84
C ALA A 57 3.06 -1.96 -13.52
N TYR A 58 1.77 -1.65 -13.61
CA TYR A 58 0.92 -1.33 -12.45
C TYR A 58 0.12 -2.50 -11.90
N GLY A 59 0.39 -3.70 -12.40
CA GLY A 59 -0.26 -4.92 -11.95
C GLY A 59 -1.59 -5.23 -12.62
N ALA A 60 -1.81 -6.53 -12.87
CA ALA A 60 -3.07 -7.07 -13.35
C ALA A 60 -3.40 -8.41 -12.68
N PHE A 61 -2.45 -8.97 -11.91
CA PHE A 61 -2.56 -10.33 -11.36
C PHE A 61 -2.48 -10.38 -9.83
N CYS A 62 -2.46 -9.25 -9.14
CA CYS A 62 -2.38 -9.17 -7.68
C CYS A 62 -1.15 -9.85 -7.06
N TYR A 63 0.02 -9.87 -7.72
CA TYR A 63 1.26 -10.37 -7.11
C TYR A 63 1.87 -9.35 -6.15
N ASP A 64 2.68 -9.83 -5.20
CA ASP A 64 3.24 -8.99 -4.14
C ASP A 64 4.07 -7.81 -4.66
N TYR A 65 4.80 -7.97 -5.75
CA TYR A 65 5.59 -6.87 -6.34
C TYR A 65 4.73 -5.70 -6.85
N THR A 66 3.43 -5.89 -7.03
CA THR A 66 2.48 -4.83 -7.42
C THR A 66 1.53 -4.41 -6.32
N ILE A 67 1.25 -5.26 -5.31
CA ILE A 67 0.29 -4.92 -4.26
C ILE A 67 0.91 -4.74 -2.86
N ARG A 68 2.17 -5.16 -2.66
CA ARG A 68 2.87 -4.88 -1.41
C ARG A 68 3.45 -3.49 -1.46
N THR A 69 3.02 -2.66 -0.54
CA THR A 69 3.39 -1.25 -0.44
C THR A 69 4.22 -1.01 0.82
N PHE A 70 4.82 0.17 0.88
CA PHE A 70 5.44 0.65 2.11
C PHE A 70 4.60 1.78 2.73
N ALA A 71 4.75 1.99 4.03
CA ALA A 71 4.20 3.15 4.71
C ALA A 71 5.07 3.56 5.89
N TYR A 72 5.27 4.86 6.05
CA TYR A 72 5.94 5.48 7.19
C TYR A 72 5.02 6.52 7.81
N MET A 73 4.77 6.41 9.11
CA MET A 73 4.13 7.46 9.89
C MET A 73 5.21 8.20 10.69
N ILE A 74 5.27 9.51 10.57
CA ILE A 74 6.30 10.35 11.15
C ILE A 74 5.63 11.44 11.98
N SER A 75 5.95 11.48 13.26
CA SER A 75 5.59 12.55 14.20
C SER A 75 6.55 12.51 15.40
N ASN A 76 6.71 13.62 16.10
CA ASN A 76 7.52 13.67 17.31
C ASN A 76 6.98 12.76 18.43
N ASP A 77 5.68 12.53 18.45
CA ASP A 77 5.01 11.73 19.47
C ASP A 77 4.98 10.22 19.16
N LEU A 78 5.45 9.82 17.98
CA LEU A 78 5.47 8.44 17.58
C LEU A 78 6.75 7.72 18.02
N PRO A 79 6.65 6.49 18.53
CA PRO A 79 7.83 5.68 18.82
C PRO A 79 8.54 5.27 17.52
N LYS A 80 9.86 5.11 17.59
CA LYS A 80 10.66 4.56 16.48
C LYS A 80 10.56 3.04 16.48
N ILE A 81 9.59 2.51 15.78
CA ILE A 81 9.30 1.07 15.70
C ILE A 81 9.10 0.64 14.25
N GLU A 82 9.26 -0.65 14.02
CA GLU A 82 8.85 -1.33 12.80
C GLU A 82 7.71 -2.30 13.14
N ILE A 83 6.61 -2.23 12.39
CA ILE A 83 5.45 -3.10 12.55
C ILE A 83 5.57 -4.22 11.53
N GLY A 84 5.96 -5.41 11.99
CA GLY A 84 6.07 -6.61 11.15
C GLY A 84 4.74 -7.31 10.83
N GLN A 85 3.65 -6.94 11.51
CA GLN A 85 2.33 -7.50 11.24
C GLN A 85 1.77 -6.93 9.94
N GLN A 86 1.05 -7.76 9.17
CA GLN A 86 0.33 -7.31 7.97
C GLN A 86 -0.69 -6.23 8.32
N VAL A 87 -0.60 -5.09 7.62
CA VAL A 87 -1.56 -3.98 7.66
C VAL A 87 -2.10 -3.72 6.26
N ARG A 88 -3.16 -2.91 6.14
CA ARG A 88 -3.83 -2.65 4.86
C ARG A 88 -4.00 -1.15 4.65
N HIS A 89 -4.08 -0.69 3.41
CA HIS A 89 -4.31 0.72 3.09
C HIS A 89 -5.57 1.29 3.76
N VAL A 90 -6.63 0.49 3.82
CA VAL A 90 -7.90 0.90 4.47
C VAL A 90 -7.75 1.18 5.97
N ASP A 91 -6.67 0.73 6.60
CA ASP A 91 -6.39 0.92 8.02
C ASP A 91 -5.77 2.30 8.32
N PHE A 92 -5.22 3.01 7.32
CA PHE A 92 -4.55 4.30 7.57
C PHE A 92 -5.52 5.41 7.96
N LEU A 93 -6.67 5.54 7.29
CA LEU A 93 -7.65 6.57 7.63
C LEU A 93 -8.13 6.46 9.08
N PRO A 94 -8.64 5.31 9.56
CA PRO A 94 -9.03 5.19 10.97
C PRO A 94 -7.86 5.36 11.94
N THR A 95 -6.63 5.02 11.53
CA THR A 95 -5.43 5.26 12.35
C THR A 95 -5.14 6.74 12.51
N ILE A 96 -5.21 7.52 11.44
CA ILE A 96 -5.00 8.97 11.45
C ILE A 96 -6.07 9.64 12.34
N LEU A 97 -7.33 9.28 12.17
CA LEU A 97 -8.44 9.85 12.94
C LEU A 97 -8.31 9.52 14.43
N ASP A 98 -7.97 8.29 14.78
CA ASP A 98 -7.75 7.85 16.16
C ASP A 98 -6.53 8.58 16.78
N TYR A 99 -5.44 8.71 16.02
CA TYR A 99 -4.24 9.39 16.49
C TYR A 99 -4.46 10.89 16.74
N LEU A 100 -5.23 11.55 15.88
CA LEU A 100 -5.59 12.96 15.99
C LEU A 100 -6.80 13.21 16.90
N GLU A 101 -7.35 12.17 17.52
CA GLU A 101 -8.54 12.22 18.38
C GLU A 101 -9.76 12.87 17.68
N ILE A 102 -9.87 12.68 16.37
CA ILE A 102 -11.00 13.13 15.57
C ILE A 102 -12.09 12.06 15.61
N PRO A 103 -13.23 12.32 16.25
CA PRO A 103 -14.31 11.34 16.30
C PRO A 103 -14.89 11.11 14.90
N LEU A 104 -15.19 9.85 14.58
CA LEU A 104 -16.01 9.53 13.44
C LEU A 104 -17.45 9.94 13.72
N ASP A 105 -18.03 10.70 12.81
CA ASP A 105 -19.44 11.03 12.84
C ASP A 105 -20.27 9.74 12.58
N ASP A 106 -21.35 9.54 13.35
CA ASP A 106 -22.25 8.39 13.22
C ASP A 106 -22.90 8.27 11.81
N SER A 107 -22.90 9.36 11.04
CA SER A 107 -23.34 9.38 9.64
C SER A 107 -22.36 8.68 8.69
N TYR A 108 -21.08 8.50 9.08
CA TYR A 108 -20.12 7.72 8.32
C TYR A 108 -20.42 6.23 8.51
N LYS A 109 -21.03 5.66 7.51
CA LYS A 109 -21.24 4.23 7.43
C LYS A 109 -19.91 3.52 7.55
N LYS A 110 -19.94 2.41 8.28
CA LYS A 110 -18.89 1.45 8.57
C LYS A 110 -17.64 1.57 7.70
N ILE A 111 -16.54 2.03 8.30
CA ILE A 111 -15.21 2.01 7.70
C ILE A 111 -14.69 0.56 7.74
N ASP A 112 -14.17 0.05 6.61
CA ASP A 112 -13.63 -1.31 6.51
C ASP A 112 -12.28 -1.47 7.22
N GLY A 113 -11.56 -0.37 7.45
CA GLY A 113 -10.30 -0.33 8.17
C GLY A 113 -10.46 -0.36 9.68
N GLN A 114 -9.36 -0.62 10.38
CA GLN A 114 -9.25 -0.48 11.83
C GLN A 114 -8.01 0.35 12.17
N SER A 115 -8.04 1.05 13.32
CA SER A 115 -6.88 1.78 13.81
C SER A 115 -5.71 0.84 14.09
N LEU A 116 -4.53 1.24 13.62
CA LEU A 116 -3.25 0.58 13.90
C LEU A 116 -2.58 1.13 15.19
N ARG A 117 -3.22 2.07 15.88
CA ARG A 117 -2.70 2.66 17.12
C ARG A 117 -2.26 1.61 18.14
N PRO A 118 -3.00 0.49 18.37
CA PRO A 118 -2.52 -0.55 19.27
C PRO A 118 -1.18 -1.16 18.87
N LEU A 119 -0.94 -1.37 17.56
CA LEU A 119 0.36 -1.86 17.07
C LEU A 119 1.48 -0.83 17.29
N ILE A 120 1.17 0.45 17.06
CA ILE A 120 2.09 1.57 17.32
C ILE A 120 2.46 1.65 18.80
N GLU A 121 1.52 1.35 19.68
CA GLU A 121 1.72 1.29 21.13
C GLU A 121 2.37 -0.04 21.62
N GLY A 122 2.80 -0.90 20.71
CA GLY A 122 3.46 -2.19 21.04
C GLY A 122 2.49 -3.28 21.50
N LYS A 123 1.18 -3.10 21.29
CA LYS A 123 0.16 -4.12 21.53
C LYS A 123 -0.01 -5.01 20.31
N THR A 124 -0.72 -6.12 20.47
CA THR A 124 -1.08 -7.01 19.36
C THR A 124 -2.48 -6.71 18.85
N LEU A 125 -2.70 -6.89 17.56
CA LEU A 125 -4.03 -6.94 16.94
C LEU A 125 -4.25 -8.32 16.34
N GLU A 126 -5.51 -8.73 16.27
CA GLU A 126 -5.88 -9.91 15.49
C GLU A 126 -5.52 -9.70 14.02
N GLU A 127 -4.92 -10.73 13.42
CA GLU A 127 -4.57 -10.67 12.00
C GLU A 127 -5.83 -10.58 11.15
N ARG A 128 -5.85 -9.64 10.22
CA ARG A 128 -6.95 -9.46 9.28
C ARG A 128 -6.51 -9.80 7.86
N ILE A 129 -7.41 -10.45 7.16
CA ILE A 129 -7.22 -10.77 5.75
C ILE A 129 -7.11 -9.46 4.95
N ALA A 130 -6.07 -9.35 4.11
CA ALA A 130 -5.97 -8.31 3.11
C ALA A 130 -6.65 -8.79 1.83
N TYR A 131 -7.66 -8.04 1.39
CA TYR A 131 -8.35 -8.25 0.13
C TYR A 131 -7.85 -7.24 -0.91
N THR A 132 -7.61 -7.71 -2.12
CA THR A 132 -7.22 -6.87 -3.25
C THR A 132 -7.93 -7.35 -4.49
N GLU A 133 -8.37 -6.42 -5.32
CA GLU A 133 -8.94 -6.71 -6.63
C GLU A 133 -8.39 -5.78 -7.69
N THR A 134 -8.31 -6.27 -8.92
CA THR A 134 -7.84 -5.51 -10.08
C THR A 134 -8.54 -5.97 -11.35
N GLY A 135 -8.56 -5.10 -12.36
CA GLY A 135 -9.04 -5.43 -13.69
C GLY A 135 -7.90 -5.87 -14.59
N ASN A 136 -7.84 -7.18 -14.92
CA ASN A 136 -6.95 -7.64 -15.97
C ASN A 136 -7.63 -7.42 -17.32
N PRO A 137 -7.18 -6.46 -18.14
CA PRO A 137 -7.73 -6.27 -19.47
C PRO A 137 -7.24 -7.43 -20.36
N LEU A 138 -8.16 -8.31 -20.74
CA LEU A 138 -7.93 -9.37 -21.72
C LEU A 138 -7.51 -8.80 -23.08
N ASN A 139 -7.97 -7.60 -23.37
CA ASN A 139 -7.57 -6.80 -24.51
C ASN A 139 -6.97 -5.47 -24.01
N GLN A 140 -5.84 -5.03 -24.56
CA GLN A 140 -5.15 -3.80 -24.13
C GLN A 140 -5.99 -2.54 -24.27
N ASN A 141 -6.99 -2.54 -25.12
CA ASN A 141 -7.82 -1.37 -25.44
C ASN A 141 -9.15 -1.34 -24.67
N GLU A 142 -9.53 -2.43 -24.03
CA GLU A 142 -10.83 -2.55 -23.35
C GLU A 142 -10.61 -3.11 -21.94
N PRO A 143 -10.46 -2.24 -20.91
CA PRO A 143 -10.41 -2.71 -19.54
C PRO A 143 -11.76 -3.34 -19.16
N PRO A 144 -11.76 -4.37 -18.30
CA PRO A 144 -13.00 -4.96 -17.81
C PRO A 144 -13.81 -3.93 -17.04
N LYS A 145 -15.14 -4.00 -17.13
CA LYS A 145 -16.05 -3.14 -16.36
C LYS A 145 -16.00 -3.43 -14.86
N GLU A 146 -15.76 -4.68 -14.51
CA GLU A 146 -15.66 -5.17 -13.15
C GLU A 146 -14.27 -5.81 -12.90
N PRO A 147 -13.73 -5.76 -11.68
CA PRO A 147 -12.52 -6.48 -11.34
C PRO A 147 -12.67 -7.97 -11.62
N ASN A 148 -11.71 -8.55 -12.35
CA ASN A 148 -11.72 -9.96 -12.76
C ASN A 148 -10.50 -10.74 -12.25
N THR A 149 -9.67 -10.11 -11.41
CA THR A 149 -8.61 -10.75 -10.64
C THR A 149 -8.75 -10.29 -9.19
N LYS A 150 -8.81 -11.24 -8.28
CA LYS A 150 -9.01 -11.00 -6.86
C LYS A 150 -7.99 -11.77 -6.05
N SER A 151 -7.56 -11.23 -4.92
CA SER A 151 -6.72 -11.95 -4.00
C SER A 151 -7.11 -11.73 -2.55
N VAL A 152 -6.88 -12.76 -1.74
CA VAL A 152 -6.90 -12.70 -0.29
C VAL A 152 -5.54 -13.11 0.24
N ARG A 153 -5.05 -12.39 1.25
CA ARG A 153 -3.74 -12.61 1.82
C ARG A 153 -3.78 -12.60 3.35
N THR A 154 -3.07 -13.55 3.93
CA THR A 154 -2.68 -13.58 5.35
C THR A 154 -1.16 -13.45 5.45
N SER A 155 -0.59 -13.47 6.64
CA SER A 155 0.86 -13.49 6.85
C SER A 155 1.56 -14.71 6.22
N LYS A 156 0.82 -15.84 6.05
CA LYS A 156 1.37 -17.11 5.58
C LYS A 156 0.91 -17.53 4.19
N TRP A 157 -0.30 -17.15 3.80
CA TRP A 157 -0.94 -17.65 2.60
C TRP A 157 -1.49 -16.54 1.74
N LYS A 158 -1.50 -16.75 0.45
CA LYS A 158 -2.12 -15.86 -0.53
C LYS A 158 -2.83 -16.69 -1.58
N LEU A 159 -4.12 -16.47 -1.73
CA LEU A 159 -4.92 -17.04 -2.81
C LEU A 159 -5.20 -15.95 -3.84
N ILE A 160 -4.91 -16.23 -5.11
CA ILE A 160 -5.28 -15.41 -6.25
C ILE A 160 -6.31 -16.15 -7.08
N ILE A 161 -7.38 -15.47 -7.46
CA ILE A 161 -8.45 -15.99 -8.33
C ILE A 161 -8.50 -15.13 -9.58
N ASN A 162 -8.25 -15.75 -10.71
CA ASN A 162 -8.31 -15.13 -12.03
C ASN A 162 -9.62 -15.55 -12.72
N GLU A 163 -10.66 -14.73 -12.61
CA GLU A 163 -11.99 -15.03 -13.14
C GLU A 163 -11.99 -15.05 -14.67
N TYR A 164 -11.14 -14.28 -15.31
CA TYR A 164 -11.04 -14.20 -16.77
C TYR A 164 -10.61 -15.50 -17.44
N ASN A 165 -9.91 -16.41 -16.75
CA ASN A 165 -9.47 -17.71 -17.28
C ASN A 165 -9.81 -18.87 -16.33
N ASN A 166 -10.57 -18.59 -15.27
CA ASN A 166 -11.01 -19.54 -14.26
C ASN A 166 -9.84 -20.29 -13.59
N SER A 167 -8.70 -19.62 -13.40
CA SER A 167 -7.53 -20.18 -12.70
C SER A 167 -7.45 -19.70 -11.25
N LYS A 168 -6.77 -20.50 -10.41
CA LYS A 168 -6.46 -20.18 -9.02
C LYS A 168 -4.99 -20.47 -8.76
N GLU A 169 -4.37 -19.59 -7.96
CA GLU A 169 -2.98 -19.73 -7.51
C GLU A 169 -2.96 -19.59 -5.97
N LEU A 170 -2.18 -20.45 -5.28
CA LEU A 170 -2.00 -20.45 -3.83
C LEU A 170 -0.54 -20.33 -3.48
#